data_0a964777769a8b971a446a050654bac5
#
_entry.id   0a964777769a8b971a446a050654bac5
#
_cell.length_a   1.000
_cell.length_b   1.000
_cell.length_c   1.000
_cell.angle_alpha   90.00
_cell.angle_beta   90.00
_cell.angle_gamma   90.00
#
_symmetry.space_group_name_H-M   'P 1'
#
loop_
_entity.id
_entity.type
_entity.pdbx_description
1 polymer ?
#
loop_
_entity_poly.entity_id
_entity_poly.type
_entity_poly.pdbx_seq_one_letter_code
_entity_poly.pdbx_strand_id
1 'polypeptide(L)'
;MNYITENNAEKLATRKQLWAIFCLSKVDYRGKDLTRLDASNLIQRLKAEKAANETQSAPKKTTLEKEFIDYMTDKMQGVINTAKEALQIKSIVEDDPTIFTEEKKRNKYAFFGFGCGITIIKYDKRSKVGKQIEELGSKHRRTTFLNMFLKAFTPKQIAYYESVGCPLSALYWQDIRINGSYESAVVSFMEKKGVKNVRTQTFYD
;
A
#
# COMPACT_ATOMS: atom_id res chain seq x y z
N MET A 1 21.94 -22.25 -21.16
CA MET A 1 22.44 -21.52 -22.34
C MET A 1 22.53 -22.49 -23.51
N ASN A 2 21.68 -22.30 -24.55
CA ASN A 2 21.83 -23.12 -25.78
C ASN A 2 22.89 -22.45 -26.64
N TYR A 3 24.06 -23.08 -26.75
CA TYR A 3 25.12 -22.63 -27.64
C TYR A 3 24.69 -22.86 -29.09
N ILE A 4 24.62 -21.79 -29.86
CA ILE A 4 24.42 -21.87 -31.32
C ILE A 4 25.79 -22.23 -31.88
N THR A 5 25.96 -23.48 -32.34
CA THR A 5 27.17 -23.89 -33.07
C THR A 5 27.17 -23.17 -34.42
N GLU A 6 28.37 -22.86 -34.97
CA GLU A 6 28.57 -22.16 -36.25
C GLU A 6 27.70 -22.73 -37.39
N ASN A 7 27.56 -24.07 -37.48
CA ASN A 7 26.72 -24.77 -38.45
C ASN A 7 25.20 -24.48 -38.33
N ASN A 8 24.73 -23.86 -37.27
CA ASN A 8 23.33 -23.54 -37.04
C ASN A 8 23.02 -22.01 -37.11
N ALA A 9 24.06 -21.18 -37.18
CA ALA A 9 23.89 -19.71 -37.15
C ALA A 9 23.20 -19.18 -38.41
N GLU A 10 23.53 -19.79 -39.58
CA GLU A 10 23.02 -19.37 -40.91
C GLU A 10 21.64 -19.96 -41.24
N LYS A 11 21.13 -20.92 -40.45
CA LYS A 11 19.79 -21.46 -40.68
C LYS A 11 18.73 -20.44 -40.33
N LEU A 12 17.61 -20.51 -41.03
CA LEU A 12 16.46 -19.63 -40.76
C LEU A 12 15.96 -19.73 -39.29
N ALA A 13 15.52 -18.63 -38.79
CA ALA A 13 14.97 -18.50 -37.43
C ALA A 13 13.84 -19.50 -37.18
N THR A 14 13.84 -20.10 -36.01
CA THR A 14 12.81 -21.07 -35.63
C THR A 14 11.47 -20.36 -35.33
N ARG A 15 10.37 -21.09 -35.48
CA ARG A 15 9.03 -20.57 -35.08
C ARG A 15 9.01 -20.04 -33.66
N LYS A 16 9.74 -20.67 -32.71
CA LYS A 16 9.85 -20.22 -31.32
C LYS A 16 10.55 -18.87 -31.20
N GLN A 17 11.62 -18.66 -31.98
CA GLN A 17 12.34 -17.37 -32.02
C GLN A 17 11.46 -16.27 -32.62
N LEU A 18 10.79 -16.53 -33.76
CA LEU A 18 9.88 -15.57 -34.38
C LEU A 18 8.71 -15.21 -33.47
N TRP A 19 8.17 -16.19 -32.74
CA TRP A 19 7.13 -15.95 -31.74
C TRP A 19 7.64 -15.10 -30.56
N ALA A 20 8.85 -15.37 -30.07
CA ALA A 20 9.46 -14.57 -29.01
C ALA A 20 9.68 -13.12 -29.43
N ILE A 21 10.13 -12.89 -30.68
CA ILE A 21 10.29 -11.55 -31.25
C ILE A 21 8.90 -10.84 -31.31
N PHE A 22 7.88 -11.52 -31.82
CA PHE A 22 6.52 -10.96 -31.86
C PHE A 22 5.98 -10.60 -30.48
N CYS A 23 6.17 -11.45 -29.48
CA CYS A 23 5.75 -11.16 -28.11
C CYS A 23 6.42 -9.90 -27.53
N LEU A 24 7.69 -9.68 -27.89
CA LEU A 24 8.48 -8.56 -27.37
C LEU A 24 8.24 -7.25 -28.15
N SER A 25 8.20 -7.31 -29.49
CA SER A 25 8.14 -6.12 -30.37
C SER A 25 6.75 -5.83 -30.93
N LYS A 26 5.81 -6.80 -30.88
CA LYS A 26 4.51 -6.79 -31.59
C LYS A 26 4.64 -6.72 -33.13
N VAL A 27 5.83 -6.91 -33.67
CA VAL A 27 6.11 -6.92 -35.11
C VAL A 27 6.20 -8.36 -35.59
N ASP A 28 5.49 -8.68 -36.67
CA ASP A 28 5.53 -10.01 -37.27
C ASP A 28 6.71 -10.13 -38.25
N TYR A 29 7.59 -11.09 -37.95
CA TYR A 29 8.75 -11.42 -38.75
C TYR A 29 8.58 -12.71 -39.56
N ARG A 30 7.38 -13.29 -39.60
CA ARG A 30 7.10 -14.46 -40.44
C ARG A 30 7.20 -14.07 -41.91
N GLY A 31 7.96 -14.85 -42.69
CA GLY A 31 8.20 -14.54 -44.11
C GLY A 31 9.38 -13.60 -44.39
N LYS A 32 10.13 -13.19 -43.33
CA LYS A 32 11.41 -12.50 -43.48
C LYS A 32 12.54 -13.52 -43.30
N ASP A 33 13.57 -13.42 -44.14
CA ASP A 33 14.77 -14.28 -44.10
C ASP A 33 15.68 -13.88 -42.93
N LEU A 34 15.23 -14.19 -41.72
CA LEU A 34 15.94 -13.89 -40.49
C LEU A 34 16.74 -15.17 -40.09
N THR A 35 18.05 -15.06 -39.91
CA THR A 35 18.86 -16.20 -39.46
C THR A 35 18.63 -16.47 -37.96
N ARG A 36 19.00 -17.66 -37.50
CA ARG A 36 18.91 -17.99 -36.06
C ARG A 36 19.75 -17.07 -35.17
N LEU A 37 20.90 -16.66 -35.70
CA LEU A 37 21.81 -15.75 -34.99
C LEU A 37 21.16 -14.36 -34.87
N ASP A 38 20.66 -13.82 -35.99
CA ASP A 38 20.02 -12.52 -36.01
C ASP A 38 18.77 -12.49 -35.12
N ALA A 39 17.97 -13.55 -35.16
CA ALA A 39 16.81 -13.69 -34.28
C ALA A 39 17.20 -13.72 -32.79
N SER A 40 18.29 -14.41 -32.46
CA SER A 40 18.78 -14.44 -31.07
C SER A 40 19.30 -13.08 -30.61
N ASN A 41 20.04 -12.38 -31.45
CA ASN A 41 20.54 -11.03 -31.17
C ASN A 41 19.40 -10.04 -31.02
N LEU A 42 18.40 -10.12 -31.90
CA LEU A 42 17.21 -9.28 -31.83
C LEU A 42 16.40 -9.53 -30.54
N ILE A 43 16.22 -10.79 -30.14
CA ILE A 43 15.56 -11.14 -28.87
C ILE A 43 16.30 -10.55 -27.67
N GLN A 44 17.63 -10.65 -27.65
CA GLN A 44 18.44 -10.08 -26.56
C GLN A 44 18.31 -8.57 -26.51
N ARG A 45 18.38 -7.88 -27.68
CA ARG A 45 18.20 -6.43 -27.76
C ARG A 45 16.82 -6.00 -27.29
N LEU A 46 15.74 -6.65 -27.74
CA LEU A 46 14.38 -6.34 -27.34
C LEU A 46 14.13 -6.58 -25.84
N LYS A 47 14.76 -7.62 -25.26
CA LYS A 47 14.72 -7.86 -23.81
C LYS A 47 15.43 -6.76 -23.03
N ALA A 48 16.60 -6.31 -23.51
CA ALA A 48 17.35 -5.22 -22.89
C ALA A 48 16.58 -3.89 -22.98
N GLU A 49 16.00 -3.57 -24.15
CA GLU A 49 15.15 -2.39 -24.34
C GLU A 49 13.93 -2.43 -23.42
N LYS A 50 13.28 -3.59 -23.32
CA LYS A 50 12.13 -3.76 -22.40
C LYS A 50 12.54 -3.59 -20.95
N ALA A 51 13.66 -4.19 -20.52
CA ALA A 51 14.18 -4.03 -19.15
C ALA A 51 14.57 -2.56 -18.86
N ALA A 52 15.19 -1.87 -19.82
CA ALA A 52 15.52 -0.45 -19.71
C ALA A 52 14.26 0.42 -19.61
N ASN A 53 13.23 0.12 -20.42
CA ASN A 53 11.93 0.81 -20.36
C ASN A 53 11.15 0.50 -19.08
N GLU A 54 11.22 -0.73 -18.55
CA GLU A 54 10.63 -1.10 -17.25
C GLU A 54 11.36 -0.43 -16.09
N THR A 55 12.67 -0.24 -16.18
CA THR A 55 13.45 0.51 -15.18
C THR A 55 13.15 2.02 -15.24
N GLN A 56 12.80 2.53 -16.42
CA GLN A 56 12.37 3.93 -16.60
C GLN A 56 10.87 4.13 -16.31
N SER A 57 10.05 3.08 -16.37
CA SER A 57 8.60 3.13 -16.23
C SER A 57 8.08 2.69 -14.87
N ALA A 58 8.94 2.52 -13.85
CA ALA A 58 8.44 2.60 -12.48
C ALA A 58 7.73 3.97 -12.38
N PRO A 59 6.40 4.01 -12.15
CA PRO A 59 5.69 5.27 -12.15
C PRO A 59 6.36 6.17 -11.11
N LYS A 60 7.05 7.23 -11.58
CA LYS A 60 7.61 8.25 -10.69
C LYS A 60 6.44 8.72 -9.85
N LYS A 61 6.49 8.46 -8.52
CA LYS A 61 5.47 8.96 -7.61
C LYS A 61 5.26 10.44 -7.91
N THR A 62 4.03 10.83 -8.18
CA THR A 62 3.70 12.23 -8.38
C THR A 62 4.13 13.00 -7.12
N THR A 63 4.45 14.28 -7.25
CA THR A 63 4.76 15.13 -6.08
C THR A 63 3.67 15.02 -5.01
N LEU A 64 2.39 14.97 -5.43
CA LEU A 64 1.24 14.80 -4.54
C LEU A 64 1.29 13.45 -3.79
N GLU A 65 1.61 12.35 -4.47
CA GLU A 65 1.70 11.03 -3.83
C GLU A 65 2.83 10.96 -2.80
N LYS A 66 3.99 11.54 -3.11
CA LYS A 66 5.10 11.62 -2.16
C LYS A 66 4.71 12.43 -0.92
N GLU A 67 4.17 13.62 -1.11
CA GLU A 67 3.71 14.48 -0.01
C GLU A 67 2.62 13.81 0.83
N PHE A 68 1.71 13.06 0.19
CA PHE A 68 0.69 12.28 0.86
C PHE A 68 1.30 11.19 1.75
N ILE A 69 2.24 10.39 1.21
CA ILE A 69 2.90 9.33 1.95
C ILE A 69 3.67 9.90 3.14
N ASP A 70 4.45 10.95 2.93
CA ASP A 70 5.26 11.59 3.98
C ASP A 70 4.35 12.11 5.11
N TYR A 71 3.28 12.84 4.76
CA TYR A 71 2.31 13.35 5.72
C TYR A 71 1.59 12.24 6.50
N MET A 72 1.10 11.23 5.80
CA MET A 72 0.38 10.12 6.43
C MET A 72 1.29 9.26 7.31
N THR A 73 2.56 9.10 6.93
CA THR A 73 3.56 8.37 7.73
C THR A 73 3.74 9.03 9.10
N ASP A 74 3.89 10.36 9.13
CA ASP A 74 3.97 11.12 10.38
C ASP A 74 2.72 10.92 11.25
N LYS A 75 1.53 11.07 10.66
CA LYS A 75 0.25 10.90 11.37
C LYS A 75 0.06 9.49 11.90
N MET A 76 0.34 8.48 11.10
CA MET A 76 0.20 7.07 11.50
C MET A 76 1.24 6.67 12.56
N GLN A 77 2.43 7.25 12.55
CA GLN A 77 3.39 7.06 13.63
C GLN A 77 2.84 7.57 14.97
N GLY A 78 2.15 8.69 14.97
CA GLY A 78 1.44 9.19 16.16
C GLY A 78 0.38 8.21 16.67
N VAL A 79 -0.43 7.65 15.76
CA VAL A 79 -1.44 6.62 16.11
C VAL A 79 -0.79 5.37 16.70
N ILE A 80 0.32 4.91 16.10
CA ILE A 80 1.08 3.75 16.59
C ILE A 80 1.62 4.00 18.00
N ASN A 81 2.17 5.18 18.25
CA ASN A 81 2.70 5.53 19.56
C ASN A 81 1.59 5.54 20.62
N THR A 82 0.44 6.16 20.32
CA THR A 82 -0.74 6.15 21.22
C THR A 82 -1.23 4.72 21.48
N ALA A 83 -1.27 3.86 20.46
CA ALA A 83 -1.67 2.47 20.62
C ALA A 83 -0.69 1.69 21.51
N LYS A 84 0.62 1.92 21.37
CA LYS A 84 1.65 1.30 22.23
C LYS A 84 1.52 1.74 23.69
N GLU A 85 1.33 3.02 23.91
CA GLU A 85 1.11 3.57 25.26
C GLU A 85 -0.14 2.97 25.90
N ALA A 86 -1.24 2.88 25.16
CA ALA A 86 -2.48 2.28 25.63
C ALA A 86 -2.31 0.80 25.98
N LEU A 87 -1.58 0.02 25.17
CA LEU A 87 -1.26 -1.39 25.48
C LEU A 87 -0.42 -1.52 26.74
N GLN A 88 0.58 -0.66 26.91
CA GLN A 88 1.43 -0.66 28.10
C GLN A 88 0.63 -0.32 29.36
N ILE A 89 -0.21 0.71 29.30
CA ILE A 89 -1.08 1.10 30.41
C ILE A 89 -2.03 -0.04 30.78
N LYS A 90 -2.61 -0.72 29.78
CA LYS A 90 -3.53 -1.82 30.01
C LYS A 90 -2.85 -3.02 30.70
N SER A 91 -1.66 -3.39 30.26
CA SER A 91 -0.88 -4.44 30.90
C SER A 91 -0.63 -4.13 32.38
N ILE A 92 -0.16 -2.91 32.69
CA ILE A 92 0.09 -2.49 34.07
C ILE A 92 -1.19 -2.57 34.94
N VAL A 93 -2.35 -2.21 34.39
CA VAL A 93 -3.62 -2.23 35.14
C VAL A 93 -4.13 -3.65 35.36
N GLU A 94 -3.88 -4.57 34.44
CA GLU A 94 -4.22 -5.99 34.63
C GLU A 94 -3.39 -6.63 35.71
N ASP A 95 -2.11 -6.21 35.83
CA ASP A 95 -1.22 -6.67 36.88
C ASP A 95 -1.56 -6.07 38.26
N ASP A 96 -1.96 -4.78 38.30
CA ASP A 96 -2.39 -4.13 39.56
C ASP A 96 -3.51 -3.11 39.34
N PRO A 97 -4.77 -3.53 39.47
CA PRO A 97 -5.93 -2.65 39.29
C PRO A 97 -6.01 -1.46 40.27
N THR A 98 -5.30 -1.49 41.38
CA THR A 98 -5.37 -0.44 42.41
C THR A 98 -4.59 0.82 42.06
N ILE A 99 -3.62 0.72 41.16
CA ILE A 99 -2.72 1.82 40.78
C ILE A 99 -3.47 2.96 40.05
N PHE A 100 -4.66 2.69 39.47
CA PHE A 100 -5.34 3.64 38.62
C PHE A 100 -6.64 4.18 39.19
N THR A 101 -6.76 5.51 39.20
CA THR A 101 -8.02 6.21 39.48
C THR A 101 -9.07 5.92 38.39
N GLU A 102 -10.34 6.10 38.71
CA GLU A 102 -11.45 5.92 37.76
C GLU A 102 -11.29 6.78 36.48
N GLU A 103 -10.66 7.95 36.60
CA GLU A 103 -10.33 8.80 35.45
C GLU A 103 -9.27 8.15 34.53
N LYS A 104 -8.22 7.60 35.11
CA LYS A 104 -7.18 6.86 34.37
C LYS A 104 -7.75 5.57 33.77
N LYS A 105 -8.66 4.89 34.46
CA LYS A 105 -9.41 3.75 33.90
C LYS A 105 -10.25 4.15 32.69
N ARG A 106 -10.99 5.25 32.75
CA ARG A 106 -11.78 5.79 31.62
C ARG A 106 -10.89 6.12 30.42
N ASN A 107 -9.80 6.83 30.63
CA ASN A 107 -8.87 7.20 29.58
C ASN A 107 -8.18 5.98 28.97
N LYS A 108 -7.91 4.93 29.75
CA LYS A 108 -7.39 3.65 29.32
C LYS A 108 -8.36 2.89 28.40
N TYR A 109 -9.61 2.74 28.84
CA TYR A 109 -10.65 2.11 28.02
C TYR A 109 -11.02 2.95 26.81
N ALA A 110 -10.68 4.25 26.85
CA ALA A 110 -10.88 5.13 25.73
C ALA A 110 -10.19 4.65 24.43
N PHE A 111 -9.12 3.91 24.46
CA PHE A 111 -8.52 3.34 23.22
C PHE A 111 -9.08 1.96 22.85
N PHE A 112 -9.53 1.15 23.81
CA PHE A 112 -9.96 -0.24 23.58
C PHE A 112 -11.46 -0.49 23.77
N GLY A 113 -12.27 0.51 24.01
CA GLY A 113 -13.66 0.33 24.40
C GLY A 113 -14.73 0.70 23.38
N PHE A 114 -14.34 0.91 22.11
CA PHE A 114 -15.30 1.32 21.07
C PHE A 114 -15.34 0.28 19.98
N GLY A 115 -16.51 -0.22 19.70
CA GLY A 115 -16.81 -1.28 18.76
C GLY A 115 -16.22 -1.15 17.36
N CYS A 116 -16.55 -2.08 16.52
CA CYS A 116 -16.24 -2.04 15.10
C CYS A 116 -17.07 -0.98 14.41
N GLY A 117 -16.55 -0.42 13.34
CA GLY A 117 -17.29 0.54 12.55
C GLY A 117 -16.53 1.03 11.33
N ILE A 118 -17.23 1.79 10.51
CA ILE A 118 -16.68 2.32 9.26
C ILE A 118 -16.70 3.84 9.31
N THR A 119 -15.58 4.46 9.01
CA THR A 119 -15.49 5.91 8.80
C THR A 119 -15.30 6.17 7.31
N ILE A 120 -16.14 7.04 6.75
CA ILE A 120 -16.06 7.45 5.35
C ILE A 120 -15.76 8.94 5.22
N ILE A 121 -15.12 9.32 4.11
CA ILE A 121 -14.81 10.71 3.79
C ILE A 121 -15.91 11.29 2.90
N LYS A 122 -16.42 12.44 3.28
CA LYS A 122 -17.35 13.28 2.49
C LYS A 122 -16.62 14.52 2.04
N TYR A 123 -16.73 14.87 0.78
CA TYR A 123 -16.18 16.10 0.19
C TYR A 123 -16.88 16.42 -1.13
N ASP A 124 -16.62 17.60 -1.72
CA ASP A 124 -17.13 17.92 -3.06
C ASP A 124 -16.49 17.02 -4.13
N LYS A 125 -17.26 16.06 -4.63
CA LYS A 125 -16.82 15.07 -5.63
C LYS A 125 -16.42 15.67 -6.98
N ARG A 126 -16.63 16.99 -7.22
CA ARG A 126 -16.10 17.71 -8.39
C ARG A 126 -14.61 18.04 -8.25
N SER A 127 -14.07 18.02 -7.04
CA SER A 127 -12.65 18.28 -6.78
C SER A 127 -11.77 17.16 -7.36
N LYS A 128 -11.00 17.49 -8.41
CA LYS A 128 -10.01 16.55 -8.99
C LYS A 128 -8.95 16.15 -7.97
N VAL A 129 -8.44 17.11 -7.19
CA VAL A 129 -7.43 16.87 -6.15
C VAL A 129 -8.02 15.99 -5.04
N GLY A 130 -9.27 16.23 -4.64
CA GLY A 130 -9.96 15.41 -3.65
C GLY A 130 -10.07 13.94 -4.08
N LYS A 131 -10.44 13.69 -5.36
CA LYS A 131 -10.48 12.32 -5.92
C LYS A 131 -9.11 11.65 -5.92
N GLN A 132 -8.06 12.35 -6.36
CA GLN A 132 -6.70 11.82 -6.33
C GLN A 132 -6.23 11.45 -4.92
N ILE A 133 -6.55 12.28 -3.92
CA ILE A 133 -6.18 11.99 -2.52
C ILE A 133 -7.00 10.80 -1.98
N GLU A 134 -8.30 10.69 -2.30
CA GLU A 134 -9.12 9.53 -1.93
C GLU A 134 -8.56 8.23 -2.52
N GLU A 135 -8.16 8.25 -3.79
CA GLU A 135 -7.51 7.12 -4.46
C GLU A 135 -6.18 6.75 -3.81
N LEU A 136 -5.34 7.75 -3.49
CA LEU A 136 -4.08 7.53 -2.77
C LEU A 136 -4.34 6.95 -1.37
N GLY A 137 -5.34 7.46 -0.66
CA GLY A 137 -5.78 6.95 0.63
C GLY A 137 -6.16 5.47 0.55
N SER A 138 -6.98 5.10 -0.42
CA SER A 138 -7.39 3.71 -0.64
C SER A 138 -6.22 2.82 -1.05
N LYS A 139 -5.35 3.29 -1.95
CA LYS A 139 -4.18 2.57 -2.45
C LYS A 139 -3.18 2.23 -1.35
N HIS A 140 -2.83 3.22 -0.52
CA HIS A 140 -1.76 3.09 0.46
C HIS A 140 -2.23 2.55 1.81
N ARG A 141 -3.53 2.57 2.09
CA ARG A 141 -4.09 2.10 3.36
C ARG A 141 -3.65 0.68 3.71
N ARG A 142 -3.79 -0.25 2.77
CA ARG A 142 -3.48 -1.68 2.99
C ARG A 142 -2.00 -1.98 2.80
N THR A 143 -1.39 -1.43 1.76
CA THR A 143 -0.02 -1.78 1.36
C THR A 143 1.05 -1.09 2.20
N THR A 144 0.82 0.16 2.59
CA THR A 144 1.81 0.98 3.29
C THR A 144 1.48 1.07 4.78
N PHE A 145 0.30 1.58 5.12
CA PHE A 145 0.00 1.99 6.49
C PHE A 145 -0.44 0.85 7.39
N LEU A 146 -1.23 -0.11 6.91
CA LEU A 146 -1.51 -1.32 7.67
C LEU A 146 -0.22 -2.09 7.96
N ASN A 147 0.66 -2.25 6.96
CA ASN A 147 1.94 -2.91 7.17
C ASN A 147 2.86 -2.14 8.13
N MET A 148 2.84 -0.81 8.10
CA MET A 148 3.57 0.03 9.05
C MET A 148 3.05 -0.21 10.48
N PHE A 149 1.73 -0.24 10.65
CA PHE A 149 1.10 -0.53 11.95
C PHE A 149 1.46 -1.93 12.44
N LEU A 150 1.24 -2.97 11.64
CA LEU A 150 1.51 -4.36 12.02
C LEU A 150 2.99 -4.60 12.35
N LYS A 151 3.91 -4.00 11.61
CA LYS A 151 5.36 -4.11 11.88
C LYS A 151 5.80 -3.41 13.18
N ALA A 152 5.01 -2.48 13.70
CA ALA A 152 5.32 -1.77 14.93
C ALA A 152 5.08 -2.60 16.19
N PHE A 153 4.36 -3.72 16.08
CA PHE A 153 3.98 -4.60 17.18
C PHE A 153 4.51 -6.02 16.98
N THR A 154 4.80 -6.70 18.08
CA THR A 154 5.11 -8.13 18.06
C THR A 154 3.82 -8.94 17.78
N PRO A 155 3.91 -10.17 17.25
CA PRO A 155 2.73 -11.02 17.08
C PRO A 155 1.91 -11.22 18.37
N LYS A 156 2.57 -11.31 19.53
CA LYS A 156 1.92 -11.41 20.84
C LYS A 156 1.12 -10.14 21.18
N GLN A 157 1.66 -8.97 20.89
CA GLN A 157 0.95 -7.70 21.10
C GLN A 157 -0.23 -7.54 20.15
N ILE A 158 -0.09 -7.98 18.89
CA ILE A 158 -1.20 -7.98 17.91
C ILE A 158 -2.33 -8.89 18.40
N ALA A 159 -2.02 -10.13 18.77
CA ALA A 159 -3.02 -11.08 19.28
C ALA A 159 -3.73 -10.53 20.53
N TYR A 160 -2.98 -9.91 21.45
CA TYR A 160 -3.56 -9.26 22.61
C TYR A 160 -4.45 -8.08 22.24
N TYR A 161 -4.02 -7.23 21.32
CA TYR A 161 -4.81 -6.11 20.80
C TYR A 161 -6.15 -6.61 20.22
N GLU A 162 -6.10 -7.65 19.40
CA GLU A 162 -7.30 -8.25 18.79
C GLU A 162 -8.24 -8.90 19.80
N SER A 163 -7.71 -9.45 20.91
CA SER A 163 -8.52 -10.05 21.98
C SER A 163 -9.31 -9.03 22.79
N VAL A 164 -8.90 -7.75 22.79
CA VAL A 164 -9.48 -6.68 23.61
C VAL A 164 -10.10 -5.56 22.78
N GLY A 165 -9.97 -5.62 21.48
CA GLY A 165 -10.48 -4.65 20.52
C GLY A 165 -11.13 -5.34 19.32
N CYS A 166 -11.15 -4.67 18.19
CA CYS A 166 -11.59 -5.25 16.94
C CYS A 166 -10.44 -5.91 16.19
N PRO A 167 -10.68 -7.00 15.44
CA PRO A 167 -9.65 -7.66 14.64
C PRO A 167 -8.96 -6.72 13.67
N LEU A 168 -7.63 -6.78 13.62
CA LEU A 168 -6.82 -6.13 12.61
C LEU A 168 -6.73 -7.03 11.39
N SER A 169 -7.78 -7.08 10.59
CA SER A 169 -7.78 -7.94 9.42
C SER A 169 -6.70 -7.55 8.43
N ALA A 170 -6.12 -8.51 7.72
CA ALA A 170 -5.15 -8.28 6.66
C ALA A 170 -5.72 -7.39 5.52
N LEU A 171 -7.02 -7.23 5.43
CA LEU A 171 -7.71 -6.52 4.35
C LEU A 171 -8.15 -5.09 4.73
N TYR A 172 -8.59 -4.85 5.98
CA TYR A 172 -8.94 -3.51 6.49
C TYR A 172 -8.94 -3.48 8.02
N TRP A 173 -8.77 -2.28 8.56
CA TRP A 173 -8.94 -2.03 9.97
C TRP A 173 -10.43 -1.93 10.29
N GLN A 174 -10.89 -2.79 11.16
CA GLN A 174 -12.25 -2.70 11.70
C GLN A 174 -12.31 -1.84 12.96
N ASP A 175 -11.17 -1.68 13.65
CA ASP A 175 -11.08 -0.78 14.79
C ASP A 175 -11.37 0.66 14.36
N ILE A 176 -12.47 1.19 14.90
CA ILE A 176 -13.01 2.49 14.52
C ILE A 176 -12.04 3.64 14.83
N ARG A 177 -11.15 3.49 15.78
CA ARG A 177 -10.18 4.52 16.15
C ARG A 177 -9.01 4.57 15.20
N ILE A 178 -8.45 3.42 14.86
CA ILE A 178 -7.38 3.35 13.85
C ILE A 178 -7.97 3.81 12.51
N ASN A 179 -9.16 3.32 12.17
CA ASN A 179 -9.88 3.69 10.97
C ASN A 179 -10.23 5.20 10.99
N GLY A 180 -10.83 5.68 12.05
CA GLY A 180 -11.18 7.10 12.19
C GLY A 180 -9.96 8.02 12.20
N SER A 181 -8.86 7.61 12.84
CA SER A 181 -7.60 8.37 12.82
C SER A 181 -7.00 8.44 11.43
N TYR A 182 -7.01 7.33 10.69
CA TYR A 182 -6.56 7.29 9.31
C TYR A 182 -7.37 8.21 8.41
N GLU A 183 -8.71 8.08 8.44
CA GLU A 183 -9.60 8.89 7.61
C GLU A 183 -9.53 10.37 7.99
N SER A 184 -9.39 10.70 9.28
CA SER A 184 -9.19 12.07 9.75
C SER A 184 -7.86 12.66 9.25
N ALA A 185 -6.80 11.86 9.18
CA ALA A 185 -5.53 12.29 8.61
C ALA A 185 -5.66 12.55 7.10
N VAL A 186 -6.38 11.70 6.36
CA VAL A 186 -6.67 11.93 4.93
C VAL A 186 -7.48 13.21 4.74
N VAL A 187 -8.52 13.44 5.56
CA VAL A 187 -9.31 14.69 5.55
C VAL A 187 -8.41 15.90 5.78
N SER A 188 -7.57 15.88 6.80
CA SER A 188 -6.65 16.98 7.10
C SER A 188 -5.67 17.24 5.96
N PHE A 189 -5.22 16.19 5.26
CA PHE A 189 -4.39 16.35 4.07
C PHE A 189 -5.18 16.97 2.90
N MET A 190 -6.45 16.57 2.69
CA MET A 190 -7.34 17.16 1.70
C MET A 190 -7.54 18.66 1.96
N GLU A 191 -7.80 19.06 3.21
CA GLU A 191 -7.93 20.45 3.61
C GLU A 191 -6.66 21.24 3.36
N LYS A 192 -5.49 20.69 3.73
CA LYS A 192 -4.18 21.28 3.43
C LYS A 192 -3.96 21.49 1.93
N LYS A 193 -4.57 20.68 1.08
CA LYS A 193 -4.54 20.81 -0.40
C LYS A 193 -5.69 21.65 -0.97
N GLY A 194 -6.45 22.32 -0.11
CA GLY A 194 -7.50 23.26 -0.52
C GLY A 194 -8.80 22.60 -0.97
N VAL A 195 -9.02 21.33 -0.67
CA VAL A 195 -10.31 20.66 -0.91
C VAL A 195 -11.33 21.21 0.08
N LYS A 196 -12.49 21.68 -0.42
CA LYS A 196 -13.53 22.27 0.40
C LYS A 196 -14.56 21.23 0.85
N ASN A 197 -15.27 21.54 1.95
CA ASN A 197 -16.37 20.75 2.50
C ASN A 197 -15.96 19.30 2.81
N VAL A 198 -14.72 19.11 3.29
CA VAL A 198 -14.21 17.80 3.68
C VAL A 198 -14.65 17.51 5.11
N ARG A 199 -15.12 16.29 5.36
CA ARG A 199 -15.46 15.81 6.71
C ARG A 199 -15.46 14.29 6.75
N THR A 200 -15.32 13.74 7.93
CA THR A 200 -15.56 12.31 8.19
C THR A 200 -17.02 12.09 8.61
N GLN A 201 -17.51 10.92 8.28
CA GLN A 201 -18.76 10.38 8.83
C GLN A 201 -18.52 8.96 9.29
N THR A 202 -18.80 8.69 10.57
CA THR A 202 -18.58 7.40 11.19
C THR A 202 -19.90 6.68 11.39
N PHE A 203 -19.92 5.39 11.07
CA PHE A 203 -21.02 4.47 11.31
C PHE A 203 -20.52 3.40 12.27
N TYR A 204 -21.31 3.15 13.30
CA TYR A 204 -21.05 2.12 14.31
C TYR A 204 -21.88 0.88 13.98
N ASP A 205 -21.33 -0.29 14.20
CA ASP A 205 -22.06 -1.56 14.17
C ASP A 205 -22.75 -1.80 15.50
#